data_de839fe789de5544e300a34a15f48898
#
_entry.id   de839fe789de5544e300a34a15f48898
#
_cell.length_a   1.000
_cell.length_b   1.000
_cell.length_c   1.000
_cell.angle_alpha   90.00
_cell.angle_beta   90.00
_cell.angle_gamma   90.00
#
_symmetry.space_group_name_H-M   'P 1'
#
loop_
_entity.id
_entity.type
_entity.pdbx_description
1 polymer ?
#
loop_
_entity_poly.entity_id
_entity_poly.type
_entity_poly.pdbx_seq_one_letter_code
_entity_poly.pdbx_strand_id
1 'polypeptide(L)'
;MRNKVSRRVISLRWVPFICISFFVLGAIFTSRSWEEPSSDSGSQLISQRHRDQELQIVSDDCAHKKKAATQEKDVIDQVLKTHQAIDVDRSSVTRTSQETVDGSETLSSSLTGANPKKKVFMVMGINTAFSSRRRRDSLRGTWMPQGEKLEKLEKEKGIVIKFMIGHSATSNSILDRAIDSEDAQHKDFLRLEHVEGYHELSAKTKIFFSTAVARWDAEFYIKVDDDVHVNLGMLASTLARHRSKPRVYIGCMKSGPVLAQKTVKYHEPEYWKFGEEGNKYFRHATGQIYAISKDLAKYISINQPILHKYANEDVSLGSWFIGLEVEHIDDRNFCCGTPPDCRWKAEAGDVCVASFEWSCSGICKSVERMKMVHEVCSEGEEAVWNALL
;
A
#
# COMPACT_ATOMS: atom_id res chain seq x y z
N MET A 1 -50.62 42.27 -17.65
CA MET A 1 -50.80 41.10 -18.53
C MET A 1 -50.30 39.83 -17.80
N ARG A 2 -51.23 38.97 -17.38
CA ARG A 2 -50.90 37.72 -16.65
C ARG A 2 -50.85 36.57 -17.63
N ASN A 3 -49.68 35.99 -17.86
CA ASN A 3 -49.55 34.76 -18.67
C ASN A 3 -50.03 33.57 -17.86
N LYS A 4 -51.11 32.94 -18.28
CA LYS A 4 -51.59 31.64 -17.78
C LYS A 4 -50.73 30.51 -18.39
N VAL A 5 -49.95 29.84 -17.55
CA VAL A 5 -49.30 28.57 -17.92
C VAL A 5 -50.33 27.46 -17.78
N SER A 6 -50.75 26.89 -18.92
CA SER A 6 -51.66 25.74 -18.99
C SER A 6 -50.88 24.46 -18.63
N ARG A 7 -51.15 23.90 -17.44
CA ARG A 7 -50.71 22.54 -17.08
C ARG A 7 -51.62 21.53 -17.75
N ARG A 8 -51.11 20.80 -18.74
CA ARG A 8 -51.81 19.61 -19.29
C ARG A 8 -51.75 18.49 -18.26
N VAL A 9 -52.85 18.20 -17.61
CA VAL A 9 -53.03 17.06 -16.71
C VAL A 9 -53.31 15.83 -17.57
N ILE A 10 -52.42 14.84 -17.53
CA ILE A 10 -52.65 13.56 -18.21
C ILE A 10 -53.74 12.84 -17.45
N SER A 11 -54.82 12.46 -18.17
CA SER A 11 -55.98 11.76 -17.60
C SER A 11 -55.52 10.40 -17.02
N LEU A 12 -55.92 10.10 -15.76
CA LEU A 12 -55.59 8.88 -15.04
C LEU A 12 -55.96 7.58 -15.80
N ARG A 13 -56.82 7.68 -16.78
CA ARG A 13 -57.25 6.56 -17.67
C ARG A 13 -56.13 6.07 -18.60
N TRP A 14 -55.09 6.87 -18.88
CA TRP A 14 -54.02 6.52 -19.80
C TRP A 14 -52.77 5.90 -19.06
N VAL A 15 -52.74 5.96 -17.74
CA VAL A 15 -51.64 5.45 -16.95
C VAL A 15 -51.41 3.94 -17.16
N PRO A 16 -52.45 3.06 -17.17
CA PRO A 16 -52.21 1.63 -17.40
C PRO A 16 -51.66 1.33 -18.81
N PHE A 17 -52.07 2.08 -19.81
CA PHE A 17 -51.54 1.89 -21.18
C PHE A 17 -50.07 2.29 -21.32
N ILE A 18 -49.66 3.34 -20.62
CA ILE A 18 -48.26 3.77 -20.57
C ILE A 18 -47.41 2.71 -19.84
N CYS A 19 -47.86 2.16 -18.70
CA CYS A 19 -47.16 1.10 -17.98
C CYS A 19 -47.05 -0.17 -18.83
N ILE A 20 -48.06 -0.60 -19.55
CA ILE A 20 -48.00 -1.77 -20.45
C ILE A 20 -47.03 -1.53 -21.60
N SER A 21 -46.99 -0.32 -22.20
CA SER A 21 -46.03 0.02 -23.26
C SER A 21 -44.59 -0.08 -22.78
N PHE A 22 -44.26 0.38 -21.58
CA PHE A 22 -42.92 0.25 -21.02
C PHE A 22 -42.55 -1.20 -20.67
N PHE A 23 -43.53 -1.99 -20.25
CA PHE A 23 -43.30 -3.42 -19.97
C PHE A 23 -43.05 -4.22 -21.26
N VAL A 24 -43.78 -3.96 -22.32
CA VAL A 24 -43.59 -4.61 -23.63
C VAL A 24 -42.27 -4.17 -24.28
N LEU A 25 -41.90 -2.89 -24.19
CA LEU A 25 -40.61 -2.39 -24.67
C LEU A 25 -39.44 -3.02 -23.89
N GLY A 26 -39.55 -3.16 -22.56
CA GLY A 26 -38.54 -3.83 -21.72
C GLY A 26 -38.38 -5.30 -22.10
N ALA A 27 -39.48 -6.03 -22.30
CA ALA A 27 -39.46 -7.43 -22.72
C ALA A 27 -38.82 -7.66 -24.11
N ILE A 28 -39.05 -6.75 -25.05
CA ILE A 28 -38.42 -6.81 -26.40
C ILE A 28 -36.93 -6.52 -26.32
N PHE A 29 -36.49 -5.62 -25.40
CA PHE A 29 -35.07 -5.33 -25.20
C PHE A 29 -34.33 -6.50 -24.55
N THR A 30 -34.92 -7.20 -23.58
CA THR A 30 -34.33 -8.37 -22.93
C THR A 30 -34.30 -9.61 -23.82
N SER A 31 -35.28 -9.81 -24.70
CA SER A 31 -35.28 -10.97 -25.61
C SER A 31 -34.30 -10.85 -26.80
N ARG A 32 -33.79 -9.65 -27.09
CA ARG A 32 -32.75 -9.45 -28.12
C ARG A 32 -31.33 -9.65 -27.68
N SER A 33 -31.08 -9.85 -26.36
CA SER A 33 -29.72 -10.04 -25.80
C SER A 33 -29.30 -11.51 -25.72
N TRP A 34 -30.07 -12.46 -26.21
CA TRP A 34 -29.78 -13.89 -26.15
C TRP A 34 -29.84 -14.54 -27.54
N GLU A 35 -29.02 -14.04 -28.47
CA GLU A 35 -28.63 -14.81 -29.66
C GLU A 35 -27.14 -15.22 -29.44
N GLU A 36 -26.91 -16.51 -29.24
CA GLU A 36 -25.56 -17.09 -29.28
C GLU A 36 -25.02 -17.00 -30.73
N PRO A 37 -23.77 -16.56 -30.93
CA PRO A 37 -23.16 -16.63 -32.25
C PRO A 37 -22.79 -18.07 -32.58
N SER A 38 -23.27 -18.55 -33.72
CA SER A 38 -22.93 -19.83 -34.31
C SER A 38 -21.41 -20.01 -34.48
N SER A 39 -20.92 -21.17 -34.05
CA SER A 39 -19.53 -21.62 -34.09
C SER A 39 -18.94 -21.58 -35.49
N ASP A 40 -17.94 -20.73 -35.69
CA ASP A 40 -17.06 -20.79 -36.87
C ASP A 40 -15.80 -21.57 -36.51
N SER A 41 -15.48 -22.59 -37.36
CA SER A 41 -14.47 -23.65 -37.11
C SER A 41 -13.02 -23.14 -37.14
N GLY A 42 -12.78 -21.84 -37.27
CA GLY A 42 -11.43 -21.27 -37.34
C GLY A 42 -10.79 -20.93 -35.99
N SER A 43 -11.60 -20.80 -34.94
CA SER A 43 -11.09 -20.34 -33.60
C SER A 43 -10.58 -21.47 -32.71
N GLN A 44 -10.86 -22.74 -33.04
CA GLN A 44 -10.42 -23.86 -32.20
C GLN A 44 -8.93 -24.15 -32.29
N LEU A 45 -8.29 -23.91 -33.43
CA LEU A 45 -6.84 -24.12 -33.62
C LEU A 45 -5.97 -23.08 -32.90
N ILE A 46 -6.45 -21.87 -32.75
CA ILE A 46 -5.73 -20.81 -32.03
C ILE A 46 -5.85 -21.00 -30.51
N SER A 47 -7.00 -21.47 -30.02
CA SER A 47 -7.22 -21.75 -28.60
C SER A 47 -6.44 -22.97 -28.09
N GLN A 48 -6.21 -23.99 -28.94
CA GLN A 48 -5.36 -25.12 -28.57
C GLN A 48 -3.88 -24.73 -28.51
N ARG A 49 -3.39 -23.94 -29.46
CA ARG A 49 -2.00 -23.48 -29.45
C ARG A 49 -1.67 -22.58 -28.24
N HIS A 50 -2.61 -21.76 -27.77
CA HIS A 50 -2.45 -20.98 -26.53
C HIS A 50 -2.46 -21.86 -25.28
N ARG A 51 -3.29 -22.90 -25.25
CA ARG A 51 -3.38 -23.82 -24.11
C ARG A 51 -2.14 -24.69 -23.97
N ASP A 52 -1.56 -25.11 -25.10
CA ASP A 52 -0.32 -25.89 -25.11
C ASP A 52 0.90 -25.07 -24.72
N GLN A 53 0.93 -23.77 -25.04
CA GLN A 53 1.94 -22.82 -24.53
C GLN A 53 1.81 -22.56 -23.05
N GLU A 54 0.59 -22.38 -22.50
CA GLU A 54 0.37 -22.23 -21.06
C GLU A 54 0.76 -23.51 -20.29
N LEU A 55 0.47 -24.70 -20.82
CA LEU A 55 0.87 -25.96 -20.20
C LEU A 55 2.39 -26.17 -20.21
N GLN A 56 3.09 -25.70 -21.24
CA GLN A 56 4.55 -25.74 -21.28
C GLN A 56 5.20 -24.78 -20.28
N ILE A 57 4.67 -23.56 -20.12
CA ILE A 57 5.13 -22.59 -19.14
C ILE A 57 4.92 -23.11 -17.71
N VAL A 58 3.78 -23.76 -17.42
CA VAL A 58 3.48 -24.34 -16.11
C VAL A 58 4.38 -25.55 -15.80
N SER A 59 4.76 -26.36 -16.82
CA SER A 59 5.68 -27.48 -16.60
C SER A 59 7.12 -27.05 -16.31
N ASP A 60 7.59 -25.97 -16.95
CA ASP A 60 8.92 -25.40 -16.70
C ASP A 60 9.00 -24.71 -15.32
N ASP A 61 7.94 -24.05 -14.89
CA ASP A 61 7.85 -23.45 -13.55
C ASP A 61 7.84 -24.52 -12.44
N CYS A 62 7.21 -25.67 -12.65
CA CYS A 62 7.26 -26.79 -11.72
C CYS A 62 8.65 -27.44 -11.63
N ALA A 63 9.42 -27.47 -12.71
CA ALA A 63 10.78 -27.98 -12.71
C ALA A 63 11.75 -27.03 -11.98
N HIS A 64 11.60 -25.72 -12.16
CA HIS A 64 12.36 -24.70 -11.43
C HIS A 64 12.04 -24.67 -9.94
N LYS A 65 10.77 -24.76 -9.54
CA LYS A 65 10.38 -24.85 -8.12
C LYS A 65 10.92 -26.10 -7.41
N LYS A 66 10.99 -27.24 -8.08
CA LYS A 66 11.59 -28.45 -7.50
C LYS A 66 13.10 -28.30 -7.28
N LYS A 67 13.83 -27.65 -8.19
CA LYS A 67 15.26 -27.37 -8.01
C LYS A 67 15.52 -26.36 -6.87
N ALA A 68 14.72 -25.31 -6.76
CA ALA A 68 14.82 -24.33 -5.67
C ALA A 68 14.54 -24.97 -4.30
N ALA A 69 13.49 -25.80 -4.19
CA ALA A 69 13.14 -26.48 -2.94
C ALA A 69 14.21 -27.50 -2.49
N THR A 70 14.92 -28.12 -3.42
CA THR A 70 16.02 -29.03 -3.08
C THR A 70 17.24 -28.26 -2.58
N GLN A 71 17.55 -27.14 -3.19
CA GLN A 71 18.66 -26.27 -2.80
C GLN A 71 18.42 -25.60 -1.43
N GLU A 72 17.17 -25.23 -1.13
CA GLU A 72 16.76 -24.69 0.18
C GLU A 72 16.87 -25.73 1.31
N LYS A 73 16.54 -26.99 1.02
CA LYS A 73 16.67 -28.10 1.96
C LYS A 73 18.12 -28.41 2.31
N ASP A 74 19.02 -28.37 1.34
CA ASP A 74 20.46 -28.56 1.55
C ASP A 74 21.07 -27.44 2.40
N VAL A 75 20.62 -26.19 2.24
CA VAL A 75 21.04 -25.03 3.06
C VAL A 75 20.54 -25.18 4.50
N ILE A 76 19.30 -25.63 4.71
CA ILE A 76 18.72 -25.84 6.05
C ILE A 76 19.46 -26.95 6.76
N ASP A 77 19.77 -28.07 6.10
CA ASP A 77 20.55 -29.17 6.69
C ASP A 77 21.98 -28.76 7.04
N GLN A 78 22.59 -27.86 6.27
CA GLN A 78 23.90 -27.33 6.53
C GLN A 78 23.91 -26.39 7.76
N VAL A 79 22.89 -25.55 7.88
CA VAL A 79 22.70 -24.64 9.05
C VAL A 79 22.42 -25.45 10.33
N LEU A 80 21.60 -26.50 10.27
CA LEU A 80 21.33 -27.38 11.40
C LEU A 80 22.57 -28.12 11.89
N LYS A 81 23.44 -28.61 10.98
CA LYS A 81 24.72 -29.24 11.34
C LYS A 81 25.68 -28.25 11.98
N THR A 82 25.68 -26.99 11.53
CA THR A 82 26.51 -25.92 12.13
C THR A 82 26.05 -25.56 13.55
N HIS A 83 24.74 -25.53 13.80
CA HIS A 83 24.21 -25.30 15.15
C HIS A 83 24.49 -26.44 16.12
N GLN A 84 24.44 -27.71 15.67
CA GLN A 84 24.81 -28.86 16.50
C GLN A 84 26.28 -28.88 16.83
N ALA A 85 27.19 -28.41 15.98
CA ALA A 85 28.62 -28.29 16.24
C ALA A 85 28.93 -27.21 17.29
N ILE A 86 28.16 -26.13 17.35
CA ILE A 86 28.33 -25.04 18.32
C ILE A 86 27.84 -25.45 19.72
N ASP A 87 26.80 -26.27 19.85
CA ASP A 87 26.31 -26.76 21.14
C ASP A 87 27.22 -27.80 21.80
N VAL A 88 27.98 -28.56 21.02
CA VAL A 88 28.97 -29.54 21.56
C VAL A 88 30.19 -28.84 22.14
N ASP A 89 30.59 -27.69 21.62
CA ASP A 89 31.74 -26.92 22.13
C ASP A 89 31.42 -26.11 23.41
N ARG A 90 30.12 -25.84 23.65
CA ARG A 90 29.65 -25.09 24.83
C ARG A 90 29.53 -25.96 26.11
N SER A 91 29.55 -27.28 26.00
CA SER A 91 29.43 -28.22 27.13
C SER A 91 30.74 -28.58 27.78
N SER A 92 31.88 -28.17 27.24
CA SER A 92 33.21 -28.53 27.75
C SER A 92 33.91 -27.45 28.60
N VAL A 93 33.27 -26.28 28.83
CA VAL A 93 33.88 -25.17 29.61
C VAL A 93 33.05 -24.85 30.85
N THR A 94 32.84 -25.83 31.72
CA THR A 94 32.33 -25.56 33.06
C THR A 94 32.96 -26.51 34.08
N ARG A 95 34.20 -26.22 34.49
CA ARG A 95 34.75 -26.54 35.83
C ARG A 95 36.10 -25.88 36.03
N THR A 96 36.12 -24.97 36.95
CA THR A 96 37.15 -24.56 37.94
C THR A 96 37.28 -23.05 37.99
N SER A 97 36.98 -22.48 39.05
CA SER A 97 37.55 -22.00 40.27
C SER A 97 36.81 -20.72 40.75
N GLN A 98 36.36 -20.76 41.99
CA GLN A 98 36.02 -19.58 42.79
C GLN A 98 37.30 -18.84 43.14
N GLU A 99 37.31 -17.53 42.91
CA GLU A 99 38.03 -16.58 43.79
C GLU A 99 37.37 -15.20 43.67
N THR A 100 37.06 -14.66 44.83
CA THR A 100 36.54 -13.33 45.13
C THR A 100 37.61 -12.28 44.85
N VAL A 101 37.24 -11.13 44.26
CA VAL A 101 37.68 -9.78 44.70
C VAL A 101 36.85 -8.70 44.01
N ASP A 102 36.47 -7.74 44.79
CA ASP A 102 35.80 -6.48 44.62
C ASP A 102 36.46 -5.57 43.55
N GLY A 103 35.67 -4.84 42.77
CA GLY A 103 36.21 -3.89 41.80
C GLY A 103 35.14 -3.38 40.84
N SER A 104 34.47 -2.30 41.23
CA SER A 104 33.61 -1.50 40.38
C SER A 104 34.37 -0.97 39.16
N GLU A 105 34.11 -1.52 37.98
CA GLU A 105 34.44 -0.90 36.71
C GLU A 105 33.28 -1.04 35.72
N THR A 106 32.80 0.11 35.30
CA THR A 106 31.80 0.30 34.23
C THR A 106 32.28 -0.35 32.93
N LEU A 107 31.79 -1.54 32.63
CA LEU A 107 31.98 -2.16 31.31
C LEU A 107 31.04 -1.49 30.31
N SER A 108 31.54 -0.47 29.62
CA SER A 108 30.94 0.04 28.40
C SER A 108 31.01 -1.03 27.31
N SER A 109 29.88 -1.60 26.95
CA SER A 109 29.72 -2.58 25.89
C SER A 109 30.10 -1.99 24.53
N SER A 110 31.34 -2.22 24.09
CA SER A 110 31.78 -2.04 22.71
C SER A 110 31.42 -3.27 21.88
N LEU A 111 30.16 -3.42 21.46
CA LEU A 111 29.77 -4.38 20.43
C LEU A 111 28.75 -3.71 19.49
N THR A 112 29.16 -3.60 18.24
CA THR A 112 28.51 -3.19 17.01
C THR A 112 28.84 -1.76 16.56
N GLY A 113 29.81 -1.65 15.64
CA GLY A 113 30.09 -0.47 14.83
C GLY A 113 29.01 -0.20 13.76
N ALA A 114 27.74 -0.20 14.15
CA ALA A 114 26.66 0.27 13.28
C ALA A 114 26.59 1.79 13.45
N ASN A 115 26.85 2.55 12.40
CA ASN A 115 26.62 3.99 12.40
C ASN A 115 25.21 4.28 12.93
N PRO A 116 25.03 5.22 13.86
CA PRO A 116 23.73 5.54 14.42
C PRO A 116 22.78 5.97 13.28
N LYS A 117 21.61 5.32 13.19
CA LYS A 117 20.59 5.66 12.18
C LYS A 117 20.15 7.09 12.38
N LYS A 118 19.91 7.81 11.27
CA LYS A 118 19.36 9.17 11.31
C LYS A 118 18.00 9.16 11.97
N LYS A 119 17.85 9.89 13.09
CA LYS A 119 16.56 10.09 13.75
C LYS A 119 15.73 11.08 12.93
N VAL A 120 14.49 10.70 12.64
CA VAL A 120 13.54 11.52 11.90
C VAL A 120 12.15 11.38 12.51
N PHE A 121 11.26 12.33 12.23
CA PHE A 121 9.89 12.27 12.72
C PHE A 121 9.07 11.23 11.93
N MET A 122 9.07 11.33 10.59
CA MET A 122 8.36 10.36 9.77
C MET A 122 9.07 10.04 8.45
N VAL A 123 8.87 8.81 7.96
CA VAL A 123 9.30 8.36 6.64
C VAL A 123 8.08 7.98 5.83
N MET A 124 7.86 8.67 4.71
CA MET A 124 6.78 8.41 3.77
C MET A 124 7.31 7.72 2.53
N GLY A 125 6.76 6.53 2.23
CA GLY A 125 6.96 5.80 0.98
C GLY A 125 5.77 5.98 0.06
N ILE A 126 5.97 6.67 -1.07
CA ILE A 126 4.97 6.81 -2.12
C ILE A 126 5.09 5.60 -3.04
N ASN A 127 4.08 4.73 -3.00
CA ASN A 127 4.06 3.54 -3.84
C ASN A 127 3.86 3.91 -5.31
N THR A 128 4.80 3.57 -6.17
CA THR A 128 4.78 3.91 -7.59
C THR A 128 5.21 2.74 -8.47
N ALA A 129 5.01 2.84 -9.78
CA ALA A 129 5.41 1.85 -10.78
C ALA A 129 6.28 2.49 -11.85
N PHE A 130 6.97 1.67 -12.66
CA PHE A 130 7.79 2.13 -13.78
C PHE A 130 7.01 3.04 -14.74
N SER A 131 5.78 2.67 -15.06
CA SER A 131 4.90 3.42 -15.98
C SER A 131 4.34 4.73 -15.39
N SER A 132 4.49 4.97 -14.09
CA SER A 132 3.84 6.09 -13.37
C SER A 132 4.61 7.41 -13.42
N ARG A 133 5.54 7.63 -14.37
CA ARG A 133 6.32 8.89 -14.45
C ARG A 133 5.42 10.13 -14.37
N ARG A 134 4.35 10.18 -15.16
CA ARG A 134 3.43 11.32 -15.17
C ARG A 134 2.73 11.57 -13.83
N ARG A 135 2.42 10.50 -13.08
CA ARG A 135 1.86 10.62 -11.73
C ARG A 135 2.89 11.22 -10.78
N ARG A 136 4.13 10.69 -10.77
CA ARG A 136 5.22 11.25 -9.96
C ARG A 136 5.43 12.72 -10.25
N ASP A 137 5.46 13.11 -11.52
CA ASP A 137 5.63 14.51 -11.92
C ASP A 137 4.44 15.38 -11.47
N SER A 138 3.21 14.84 -11.45
CA SER A 138 2.05 15.56 -10.93
C SER A 138 2.11 15.77 -9.41
N LEU A 139 2.66 14.82 -8.64
CA LEU A 139 2.87 14.99 -7.20
C LEU A 139 3.97 16.02 -6.91
N ARG A 140 5.10 15.97 -7.65
CA ARG A 140 6.19 16.94 -7.56
C ARG A 140 5.76 18.36 -7.93
N GLY A 141 4.81 18.48 -8.86
CA GLY A 141 4.22 19.75 -9.27
C GLY A 141 3.13 20.29 -8.35
N THR A 142 2.80 19.57 -7.26
CA THR A 142 1.71 19.94 -6.35
C THR A 142 2.15 19.85 -4.89
N TRP A 143 1.80 18.80 -4.18
CA TRP A 143 1.98 18.72 -2.72
C TRP A 143 3.34 18.17 -2.25
N MET A 144 4.13 17.54 -3.14
CA MET A 144 5.43 16.99 -2.77
C MET A 144 6.56 18.03 -2.99
N PRO A 145 7.23 18.51 -1.95
CA PRO A 145 8.37 19.44 -2.07
C PRO A 145 9.50 18.83 -2.90
N GLN A 146 10.24 19.69 -3.63
CA GLN A 146 11.31 19.28 -4.52
C GLN A 146 12.64 19.97 -4.21
N GLY A 147 13.76 19.33 -4.59
CA GLY A 147 15.10 19.90 -4.48
C GLY A 147 15.43 20.37 -3.07
N GLU A 148 15.90 21.60 -2.92
CA GLU A 148 16.30 22.20 -1.64
C GLU A 148 15.15 22.24 -0.61
N LYS A 149 13.89 22.43 -1.05
CA LYS A 149 12.73 22.39 -0.13
C LYS A 149 12.56 21.00 0.47
N LEU A 150 12.79 19.90 -0.30
CA LEU A 150 12.72 18.54 0.19
C LEU A 150 13.85 18.23 1.19
N GLU A 151 15.08 18.64 0.85
CA GLU A 151 16.25 18.47 1.75
C GLU A 151 16.07 19.26 3.05
N LYS A 152 15.56 20.49 2.97
CA LYS A 152 15.24 21.33 4.12
C LYS A 152 14.17 20.67 5.02
N LEU A 153 13.12 20.11 4.42
CA LEU A 153 12.04 19.42 5.13
C LEU A 153 12.59 18.22 5.92
N GLU A 154 13.48 17.44 5.30
CA GLU A 154 14.15 16.32 5.99
C GLU A 154 15.05 16.82 7.13
N LYS A 155 15.78 17.88 6.92
CA LYS A 155 16.75 18.41 7.90
C LYS A 155 16.07 19.10 9.08
N GLU A 156 15.06 19.94 8.83
CA GLU A 156 14.46 20.81 9.86
C GLU A 156 13.25 20.18 10.53
N LYS A 157 12.46 19.41 9.80
CA LYS A 157 11.23 18.77 10.31
C LYS A 157 11.37 17.27 10.52
N GLY A 158 12.46 16.66 10.05
CA GLY A 158 12.63 15.21 10.12
C GLY A 158 11.60 14.45 9.28
N ILE A 159 11.14 15.02 8.18
CA ILE A 159 10.16 14.43 7.27
C ILE A 159 10.87 13.95 6.02
N VAL A 160 10.92 12.64 5.83
CA VAL A 160 11.53 11.99 4.66
C VAL A 160 10.41 11.53 3.73
N ILE A 161 10.48 11.93 2.45
CA ILE A 161 9.51 11.53 1.43
C ILE A 161 10.27 10.89 0.26
N LYS A 162 9.90 9.66 -0.11
CA LYS A 162 10.54 8.90 -1.20
C LYS A 162 9.51 8.14 -2.02
N PHE A 163 9.66 8.14 -3.34
CA PHE A 163 8.99 7.17 -4.19
C PHE A 163 9.61 5.80 -3.98
N MET A 164 8.83 4.82 -3.54
CA MET A 164 9.33 3.46 -3.35
C MET A 164 9.08 2.61 -4.59
N ILE A 165 10.15 2.01 -5.12
CA ILE A 165 10.09 1.15 -6.31
C ILE A 165 11.16 0.07 -6.24
N GLY A 166 10.82 -1.13 -6.67
CA GLY A 166 11.76 -2.25 -6.81
C GLY A 166 12.52 -2.21 -8.13
N HIS A 167 12.93 -3.38 -8.60
CA HIS A 167 13.67 -3.61 -9.84
C HIS A 167 12.80 -4.33 -10.86
N SER A 168 13.18 -4.24 -12.14
CA SER A 168 12.56 -5.07 -13.16
C SER A 168 13.09 -6.51 -13.07
N ALA A 169 12.35 -7.47 -13.62
CA ALA A 169 12.77 -8.87 -13.66
C ALA A 169 14.06 -9.11 -14.46
N THR A 170 14.41 -8.19 -15.36
CA THR A 170 15.62 -8.25 -16.19
C THR A 170 16.65 -7.24 -15.70
N SER A 171 17.84 -7.69 -15.33
CA SER A 171 18.94 -6.82 -14.91
C SER A 171 19.30 -5.79 -15.98
N ASN A 172 19.61 -4.56 -15.59
CA ASN A 172 19.94 -3.44 -16.47
C ASN A 172 18.88 -3.12 -17.55
N SER A 173 17.62 -3.35 -17.24
CA SER A 173 16.52 -3.07 -18.17
C SER A 173 16.43 -1.58 -18.50
N ILE A 174 15.75 -1.28 -19.60
CA ILE A 174 15.43 0.12 -19.98
C ILE A 174 14.60 0.77 -18.85
N LEU A 175 13.76 0.01 -18.17
CA LEU A 175 12.90 0.49 -17.07
C LEU A 175 13.73 0.92 -15.87
N ASP A 176 14.71 0.10 -15.45
CA ASP A 176 15.59 0.44 -14.32
C ASP A 176 16.44 1.68 -14.65
N ARG A 177 17.04 1.73 -15.85
CA ARG A 177 17.80 2.91 -16.30
C ARG A 177 16.95 4.19 -16.35
N ALA A 178 15.66 4.08 -16.70
CA ALA A 178 14.77 5.23 -16.70
C ALA A 178 14.53 5.76 -15.28
N ILE A 179 14.36 4.87 -14.29
CA ILE A 179 14.25 5.27 -12.88
C ILE A 179 15.57 5.84 -12.37
N ASP A 180 16.70 5.23 -12.67
CA ASP A 180 18.02 5.72 -12.24
C ASP A 180 18.30 7.13 -12.80
N SER A 181 17.95 7.38 -14.07
CA SER A 181 18.03 8.71 -14.69
C SER A 181 17.09 9.73 -14.02
N GLU A 182 15.88 9.29 -13.64
CA GLU A 182 14.92 10.13 -12.92
C GLU A 182 15.41 10.44 -11.50
N ASP A 183 15.97 9.45 -10.80
CA ASP A 183 16.52 9.63 -9.45
C ASP A 183 17.79 10.52 -9.46
N ALA A 184 18.63 10.42 -10.47
CA ALA A 184 19.76 11.32 -10.64
C ALA A 184 19.32 12.80 -10.71
N GLN A 185 18.15 13.08 -11.30
CA GLN A 185 17.57 14.40 -11.42
C GLN A 185 16.90 14.90 -10.13
N HIS A 186 16.08 14.04 -9.48
CA HIS A 186 15.19 14.45 -8.39
C HIS A 186 15.64 14.00 -7.00
N LYS A 187 16.47 12.95 -6.90
CA LYS A 187 17.02 12.36 -5.66
C LYS A 187 15.92 11.94 -4.65
N ASP A 188 14.77 11.53 -5.17
CA ASP A 188 13.58 11.26 -4.38
C ASP A 188 13.08 9.82 -4.43
N PHE A 189 13.91 8.87 -4.89
CA PHE A 189 13.59 7.45 -4.88
C PHE A 189 14.18 6.68 -3.69
N LEU A 190 13.47 5.63 -3.32
CA LEU A 190 13.92 4.53 -2.47
C LEU A 190 13.86 3.24 -3.27
N ARG A 191 15.01 2.77 -3.76
CA ARG A 191 15.11 1.47 -4.45
C ARG A 191 14.98 0.35 -3.44
N LEU A 192 14.07 -0.58 -3.69
CA LEU A 192 13.78 -1.75 -2.86
C LEU A 192 14.39 -2.99 -3.48
N GLU A 193 14.94 -3.88 -2.67
CA GLU A 193 15.38 -5.23 -3.08
C GLU A 193 14.15 -6.11 -3.37
N HIS A 194 13.47 -5.79 -4.46
CA HIS A 194 12.20 -6.37 -4.86
C HIS A 194 12.05 -6.34 -6.38
N VAL A 195 11.53 -7.40 -6.96
CA VAL A 195 11.13 -7.43 -8.38
C VAL A 195 9.68 -6.99 -8.49
N GLU A 196 9.43 -5.91 -9.26
CA GLU A 196 8.08 -5.39 -9.46
C GLU A 196 7.21 -6.39 -10.23
N GLY A 197 5.99 -6.62 -9.74
CA GLY A 197 5.00 -7.51 -10.34
C GLY A 197 3.58 -7.14 -9.95
N TYR A 198 2.61 -7.55 -10.76
CA TYR A 198 1.20 -7.18 -10.57
C TYR A 198 0.62 -7.64 -9.22
N HIS A 199 1.02 -8.82 -8.74
CA HIS A 199 0.55 -9.41 -7.48
C HIS A 199 1.52 -9.24 -6.30
N GLU A 200 2.56 -8.41 -6.47
CA GLU A 200 3.65 -8.31 -5.50
C GLU A 200 3.54 -7.09 -4.56
N LEU A 201 2.40 -6.39 -4.57
CA LEU A 201 2.24 -5.17 -3.78
C LEU A 201 2.37 -5.43 -2.27
N SER A 202 1.83 -6.54 -1.77
CA SER A 202 1.98 -6.95 -0.36
C SER A 202 3.44 -7.24 0.02
N ALA A 203 4.22 -7.85 -0.89
CA ALA A 203 5.65 -8.05 -0.70
C ALA A 203 6.41 -6.73 -0.73
N LYS A 204 6.11 -5.87 -1.69
CA LYS A 204 6.72 -4.54 -1.83
C LYS A 204 6.54 -3.70 -0.57
N THR A 205 5.33 -3.66 -0.02
CA THR A 205 5.02 -2.93 1.22
C THR A 205 5.80 -3.48 2.42
N LYS A 206 5.89 -4.80 2.54
CA LYS A 206 6.67 -5.46 3.60
C LYS A 206 8.16 -5.09 3.50
N ILE A 207 8.72 -5.14 2.30
CA ILE A 207 10.12 -4.79 2.03
C ILE A 207 10.35 -3.29 2.25
N PHE A 208 9.40 -2.43 1.88
CA PHE A 208 9.48 -1.00 2.17
C PHE A 208 9.67 -0.73 3.67
N PHE A 209 8.82 -1.28 4.54
CA PHE A 209 8.95 -1.06 5.98
C PHE A 209 10.30 -1.58 6.51
N SER A 210 10.74 -2.75 6.07
CA SER A 210 12.06 -3.28 6.45
C SER A 210 13.21 -2.38 6.02
N THR A 211 13.19 -1.92 4.76
CA THR A 211 14.22 -1.03 4.21
C THR A 211 14.21 0.33 4.90
N ALA A 212 13.03 0.89 5.15
CA ALA A 212 12.89 2.17 5.83
C ALA A 212 13.37 2.11 7.28
N VAL A 213 13.00 1.06 8.03
CA VAL A 213 13.50 0.81 9.40
C VAL A 213 15.02 0.59 9.42
N ALA A 214 15.61 -0.04 8.38
CA ALA A 214 17.05 -0.22 8.29
C ALA A 214 17.79 1.10 8.09
N ARG A 215 17.21 2.06 7.35
CA ARG A 215 17.87 3.33 6.99
C ARG A 215 17.63 4.46 8.00
N TRP A 216 16.41 4.57 8.52
CA TRP A 216 15.99 5.67 9.40
C TRP A 216 15.44 5.17 10.73
N ASP A 217 15.66 5.94 11.77
CA ASP A 217 15.02 5.77 13.08
C ASP A 217 13.85 6.76 13.18
N ALA A 218 12.74 6.46 12.48
CA ALA A 218 11.55 7.30 12.44
C ALA A 218 10.58 6.96 13.58
N GLU A 219 9.77 7.94 13.97
CA GLU A 219 8.67 7.70 14.91
C GLU A 219 7.46 7.08 14.21
N PHE A 220 7.21 7.50 12.94
CA PHE A 220 6.15 6.96 12.10
C PHE A 220 6.66 6.58 10.71
N TYR A 221 6.05 5.55 10.13
CA TYR A 221 6.27 5.10 8.76
C TYR A 221 4.95 5.12 8.03
N ILE A 222 4.91 5.77 6.87
CA ILE A 222 3.71 6.04 6.09
C ILE A 222 3.83 5.37 4.72
N LYS A 223 2.77 4.68 4.29
CA LYS A 223 2.57 4.27 2.90
C LYS A 223 1.49 5.15 2.30
N VAL A 224 1.72 5.62 1.07
CA VAL A 224 0.73 6.34 0.27
C VAL A 224 0.84 5.92 -1.20
N ASP A 225 -0.28 5.95 -1.95
CA ASP A 225 -0.27 5.70 -3.39
C ASP A 225 0.04 6.96 -4.21
N ASP A 226 0.56 6.79 -5.44
CA ASP A 226 1.02 7.88 -6.31
C ASP A 226 -0.12 8.64 -7.03
N ASP A 227 -1.35 8.39 -6.63
CA ASP A 227 -2.56 9.08 -7.10
C ASP A 227 -3.43 9.64 -5.96
N VAL A 228 -2.82 9.93 -4.81
CA VAL A 228 -3.47 10.51 -3.62
C VAL A 228 -2.93 11.92 -3.39
N HIS A 229 -3.82 12.87 -3.09
CA HIS A 229 -3.42 14.20 -2.61
C HIS A 229 -3.22 14.16 -1.10
N VAL A 230 -2.11 14.73 -0.60
CA VAL A 230 -1.76 14.77 0.83
C VAL A 230 -1.47 16.17 1.30
N ASN A 231 -2.02 16.56 2.46
CA ASN A 231 -1.68 17.74 3.21
C ASN A 231 -0.64 17.37 4.27
N LEU A 232 0.63 17.69 4.00
CA LEU A 232 1.79 17.25 4.79
C LEU A 232 1.80 17.80 6.21
N GLY A 233 1.40 19.06 6.40
CA GLY A 233 1.34 19.70 7.71
C GLY A 233 0.22 19.12 8.56
N MET A 234 -0.96 18.86 7.96
CA MET A 234 -2.07 18.21 8.65
C MET A 234 -1.71 16.76 9.01
N LEU A 235 -1.08 16.00 8.10
CA LEU A 235 -0.58 14.64 8.38
C LEU A 235 0.42 14.67 9.54
N ALA A 236 1.42 15.54 9.47
CA ALA A 236 2.46 15.65 10.50
C ALA A 236 1.87 16.05 11.87
N SER A 237 0.99 17.04 11.91
CA SER A 237 0.30 17.47 13.14
C SER A 237 -0.60 16.37 13.72
N THR A 238 -1.27 15.58 12.85
CA THR A 238 -2.08 14.44 13.28
C THR A 238 -1.22 13.36 13.91
N LEU A 239 -0.11 12.98 13.28
CA LEU A 239 0.80 11.97 13.82
C LEU A 239 1.47 12.43 15.12
N ALA A 240 1.82 13.72 15.23
CA ALA A 240 2.43 14.27 16.43
C ALA A 240 1.54 14.11 17.69
N ARG A 241 0.21 14.19 17.54
CA ARG A 241 -0.73 13.92 18.66
C ARG A 241 -0.67 12.49 19.21
N HIS A 242 -0.08 11.57 18.45
CA HIS A 242 0.00 10.14 18.81
C HIS A 242 1.42 9.66 19.14
N ARG A 243 2.43 10.56 19.25
CA ARG A 243 3.84 10.21 19.48
C ARG A 243 4.07 9.38 20.74
N SER A 244 3.34 9.68 21.80
CA SER A 244 3.49 9.00 23.10
C SER A 244 2.84 7.61 23.16
N LYS A 245 2.03 7.27 22.17
CA LYS A 245 1.27 6.01 22.15
C LYS A 245 2.07 4.89 21.46
N PRO A 246 2.18 3.72 22.08
CA PRO A 246 2.80 2.58 21.44
C PRO A 246 1.85 1.91 20.44
N ARG A 247 2.41 1.23 19.48
CA ARG A 247 1.71 0.36 18.52
C ARG A 247 0.51 1.03 17.84
N VAL A 248 0.70 2.27 17.35
CA VAL A 248 -0.32 3.02 16.62
C VAL A 248 -0.40 2.55 15.17
N TYR A 249 -1.61 2.27 14.70
CA TYR A 249 -1.98 2.08 13.31
C TYR A 249 -3.11 3.03 12.98
N ILE A 250 -2.82 4.07 12.20
CA ILE A 250 -3.76 5.16 11.89
C ILE A 250 -4.03 5.27 10.40
N GLY A 251 -5.29 5.53 10.06
CA GLY A 251 -5.78 5.74 8.72
C GLY A 251 -7.30 5.70 8.68
N CYS A 252 -7.89 5.69 7.49
CA CYS A 252 -9.33 5.47 7.34
C CYS A 252 -9.61 3.98 7.49
N MET A 253 -10.07 3.57 8.67
CA MET A 253 -10.29 2.16 9.00
C MET A 253 -11.55 1.63 8.33
N LYS A 254 -11.44 0.42 7.81
CA LYS A 254 -12.54 -0.33 7.19
C LYS A 254 -12.52 -1.78 7.62
N SER A 255 -13.65 -2.42 7.48
CA SER A 255 -13.85 -3.87 7.40
C SER A 255 -15.01 -4.09 6.44
N GLY A 256 -15.04 -5.22 5.77
CA GLY A 256 -16.09 -5.47 4.77
C GLY A 256 -16.12 -6.93 4.35
N PRO A 257 -17.03 -7.31 3.45
CA PRO A 257 -17.09 -8.67 2.96
C PRO A 257 -15.78 -9.04 2.26
N VAL A 258 -15.33 -10.29 2.46
CA VAL A 258 -14.19 -10.84 1.74
C VAL A 258 -14.54 -10.98 0.27
N LEU A 259 -13.66 -10.54 -0.61
CA LEU A 259 -13.90 -10.50 -2.05
C LEU A 259 -13.64 -11.89 -2.69
N ALA A 260 -14.52 -12.85 -2.40
CA ALA A 260 -14.39 -14.25 -2.81
C ALA A 260 -14.69 -14.52 -4.29
N GLN A 261 -15.33 -13.59 -5.01
CA GLN A 261 -15.72 -13.78 -6.40
C GLN A 261 -14.55 -13.47 -7.34
N LYS A 262 -14.20 -14.39 -8.24
CA LYS A 262 -13.09 -14.24 -9.20
C LYS A 262 -13.23 -13.07 -10.18
N THR A 263 -14.45 -12.57 -10.39
CA THR A 263 -14.75 -11.48 -11.32
C THR A 263 -14.54 -10.08 -10.74
N VAL A 264 -14.36 -9.95 -9.43
CA VAL A 264 -14.15 -8.63 -8.81
C VAL A 264 -12.68 -8.22 -8.87
N LYS A 265 -12.44 -6.92 -9.04
CA LYS A 265 -11.10 -6.33 -9.23
C LYS A 265 -10.08 -6.71 -8.14
N TYR A 266 -10.54 -6.84 -6.91
CA TYR A 266 -9.68 -7.13 -5.76
C TYR A 266 -10.00 -8.50 -5.16
N HIS A 267 -10.22 -9.50 -6.04
CA HIS A 267 -10.48 -10.87 -5.62
C HIS A 267 -9.42 -11.40 -4.65
N GLU A 268 -9.88 -12.04 -3.56
CA GLU A 268 -9.03 -12.72 -2.59
C GLU A 268 -9.05 -14.23 -2.86
N PRO A 269 -7.98 -14.80 -3.42
CA PRO A 269 -7.92 -16.24 -3.72
C PRO A 269 -8.00 -17.13 -2.47
N GLU A 270 -7.54 -16.60 -1.33
CA GLU A 270 -7.52 -17.31 -0.06
C GLU A 270 -8.71 -16.94 0.85
N TYR A 271 -9.85 -16.55 0.25
CA TYR A 271 -11.07 -16.11 0.96
C TYR A 271 -11.52 -17.06 2.07
N TRP A 272 -11.30 -18.34 1.92
CA TRP A 272 -11.65 -19.37 2.90
C TRP A 272 -10.90 -19.26 4.24
N LYS A 273 -9.78 -18.54 4.29
CA LYS A 273 -9.04 -18.28 5.52
C LYS A 273 -9.75 -17.29 6.46
N PHE A 274 -10.78 -16.62 5.98
CA PHE A 274 -11.52 -15.61 6.76
C PHE A 274 -12.81 -16.14 7.40
N GLY A 275 -13.05 -17.45 7.34
CA GLY A 275 -14.22 -18.12 7.91
C GLY A 275 -15.34 -18.41 6.90
N GLU A 276 -16.36 -19.17 7.32
CA GLU A 276 -17.39 -19.71 6.42
C GLU A 276 -18.59 -18.77 6.26
N GLU A 277 -19.22 -18.34 7.36
CA GLU A 277 -20.41 -17.49 7.32
C GLU A 277 -20.09 -16.05 7.71
N GLY A 278 -20.65 -15.06 6.95
CA GLY A 278 -20.47 -13.66 7.22
C GLY A 278 -19.01 -13.20 7.09
N ASN A 279 -18.26 -13.85 6.21
CA ASN A 279 -16.86 -13.56 5.93
C ASN A 279 -16.60 -12.08 5.78
N LYS A 280 -15.91 -11.51 6.76
CA LYS A 280 -15.47 -10.12 6.73
C LYS A 280 -13.98 -10.05 6.96
N TYR A 281 -13.34 -9.13 6.26
CA TYR A 281 -11.99 -8.73 6.62
C TYR A 281 -11.98 -8.15 8.04
N PHE A 282 -10.93 -8.45 8.80
CA PHE A 282 -10.63 -7.75 10.04
C PHE A 282 -10.44 -6.25 9.79
N ARG A 283 -10.47 -5.45 10.86
CA ARG A 283 -10.30 -4.00 10.77
C ARG A 283 -8.89 -3.67 10.28
N HIS A 284 -8.80 -2.89 9.22
CA HIS A 284 -7.56 -2.41 8.61
C HIS A 284 -7.78 -1.03 7.99
N ALA A 285 -6.72 -0.24 7.81
CA ALA A 285 -6.80 1.00 7.07
C ALA A 285 -6.90 0.73 5.57
N THR A 286 -7.56 1.63 4.84
CA THR A 286 -7.59 1.57 3.37
C THR A 286 -6.19 1.80 2.78
N GLY A 287 -5.88 1.10 1.68
CA GLY A 287 -4.54 1.06 1.09
C GLY A 287 -4.03 2.38 0.52
N GLN A 288 -4.90 3.37 0.27
CA GLN A 288 -4.49 4.64 -0.35
C GLN A 288 -3.48 5.41 0.50
N ILE A 289 -3.70 5.48 1.81
CA ILE A 289 -2.77 6.08 2.78
C ILE A 289 -3.02 5.55 4.17
N TYR A 290 -1.94 5.24 4.89
CA TYR A 290 -1.95 4.94 6.32
C TYR A 290 -0.57 5.17 6.94
N ALA A 291 -0.52 5.27 8.27
CA ALA A 291 0.71 5.34 9.03
C ALA A 291 0.75 4.30 10.14
N ILE A 292 1.95 3.81 10.44
CA ILE A 292 2.23 2.92 11.58
C ILE A 292 3.38 3.48 12.41
N SER A 293 3.33 3.24 13.71
CA SER A 293 4.40 3.63 14.64
C SER A 293 5.67 2.79 14.45
N LYS A 294 6.76 3.29 14.97
CA LYS A 294 8.10 2.70 14.92
C LYS A 294 8.16 1.24 15.37
N ASP A 295 7.47 0.90 16.43
CA ASP A 295 7.44 -0.45 17.01
C ASP A 295 6.72 -1.45 16.08
N LEU A 296 5.62 -1.06 15.43
CA LEU A 296 4.94 -1.87 14.43
C LEU A 296 5.81 -2.05 13.16
N ALA A 297 6.48 -1.00 12.70
CA ALA A 297 7.39 -1.10 11.57
C ALA A 297 8.59 -2.01 11.88
N LYS A 298 9.14 -1.94 13.08
CA LYS A 298 10.18 -2.87 13.55
C LYS A 298 9.70 -4.30 13.65
N TYR A 299 8.45 -4.51 14.13
CA TYR A 299 7.84 -5.83 14.16
C TYR A 299 7.75 -6.43 12.74
N ILE A 300 7.30 -5.65 11.75
CA ILE A 300 7.27 -6.09 10.35
C ILE A 300 8.68 -6.43 9.86
N SER A 301 9.65 -5.57 10.13
CA SER A 301 11.04 -5.76 9.70
C SER A 301 11.66 -7.05 10.23
N ILE A 302 11.45 -7.36 11.51
CA ILE A 302 11.98 -8.56 12.16
C ILE A 302 11.29 -9.83 11.66
N ASN A 303 9.97 -9.77 11.49
CA ASN A 303 9.15 -10.94 11.13
C ASN A 303 8.89 -11.05 9.61
N GLN A 304 9.55 -10.25 8.79
CA GLN A 304 9.36 -10.22 7.34
C GLN A 304 9.31 -11.61 6.68
N PRO A 305 10.16 -12.58 7.01
CA PRO A 305 10.16 -13.88 6.34
C PRO A 305 8.88 -14.70 6.55
N ILE A 306 8.22 -14.53 7.71
CA ILE A 306 7.06 -15.35 8.12
C ILE A 306 5.72 -14.64 7.97
N LEU A 307 5.69 -13.34 7.71
CA LEU A 307 4.45 -12.58 7.54
C LEU A 307 3.76 -12.96 6.23
N HIS A 308 2.53 -13.43 6.32
CA HIS A 308 1.72 -13.87 5.18
C HIS A 308 1.38 -12.73 4.23
N LYS A 309 1.30 -13.01 2.93
CA LYS A 309 0.90 -12.07 1.88
C LYS A 309 -0.45 -12.47 1.32
N TYR A 310 -1.50 -11.71 1.61
CA TYR A 310 -2.77 -11.80 0.92
C TYR A 310 -2.72 -11.03 -0.42
N ALA A 311 -3.71 -11.24 -1.28
CA ALA A 311 -3.79 -10.58 -2.58
C ALA A 311 -3.83 -9.05 -2.45
N ASN A 312 -4.52 -8.55 -1.43
CA ASN A 312 -4.63 -7.12 -1.16
C ASN A 312 -3.63 -6.68 -0.09
N GLU A 313 -2.90 -5.63 -0.38
CA GLU A 313 -1.81 -5.11 0.44
C GLU A 313 -2.28 -4.63 1.81
N ASP A 314 -3.38 -3.88 1.84
CA ASP A 314 -3.99 -3.34 3.06
C ASP A 314 -4.55 -4.45 3.97
N VAL A 315 -5.11 -5.51 3.39
CA VAL A 315 -5.51 -6.73 4.10
C VAL A 315 -4.28 -7.44 4.68
N SER A 316 -3.20 -7.56 3.90
CA SER A 316 -1.94 -8.14 4.37
C SER A 316 -1.40 -7.42 5.59
N LEU A 317 -1.28 -6.08 5.52
CA LEU A 317 -0.81 -5.28 6.64
C LEU A 317 -1.68 -5.47 7.89
N GLY A 318 -3.01 -5.37 7.75
CA GLY A 318 -3.92 -5.57 8.87
C GLY A 318 -3.80 -6.96 9.49
N SER A 319 -3.56 -8.01 8.67
CA SER A 319 -3.40 -9.38 9.15
C SER A 319 -2.16 -9.55 10.03
N TRP A 320 -1.09 -8.82 9.75
CA TRP A 320 0.16 -8.91 10.53
C TRP A 320 -0.01 -8.41 11.97
N PHE A 321 -1.07 -7.69 12.25
CA PHE A 321 -1.33 -7.06 13.54
C PHE A 321 -2.42 -7.74 14.38
N ILE A 322 -3.13 -8.76 13.85
CA ILE A 322 -4.27 -9.40 14.55
C ILE A 322 -3.88 -9.96 15.93
N GLY A 323 -2.69 -10.54 16.04
CA GLY A 323 -2.20 -11.11 17.30
C GLY A 323 -1.50 -10.13 18.24
N LEU A 324 -1.51 -8.83 17.90
CA LEU A 324 -0.84 -7.78 18.67
C LEU A 324 -1.87 -6.84 19.32
N GLU A 325 -1.49 -6.28 20.45
CA GLU A 325 -2.24 -5.20 21.10
C GLU A 325 -1.95 -3.87 20.38
N VAL A 326 -2.72 -3.59 19.30
CA VAL A 326 -2.54 -2.42 18.42
C VAL A 326 -3.64 -1.40 18.64
N GLU A 327 -3.26 -0.14 18.76
CA GLU A 327 -4.20 0.98 18.78
C GLU A 327 -4.60 1.36 17.35
N HIS A 328 -5.78 0.90 16.91
CA HIS A 328 -6.34 1.24 15.61
C HIS A 328 -7.06 2.59 15.68
N ILE A 329 -6.49 3.62 15.09
CA ILE A 329 -7.07 4.97 15.06
C ILE A 329 -7.77 5.17 13.73
N ASP A 330 -9.12 5.27 13.78
CA ASP A 330 -9.95 5.58 12.61
C ASP A 330 -10.06 7.09 12.45
N ASP A 331 -9.27 7.66 11.57
CA ASP A 331 -9.33 9.09 11.25
C ASP A 331 -9.85 9.29 9.82
N ARG A 332 -11.08 9.81 9.72
CA ARG A 332 -11.77 10.03 8.45
C ARG A 332 -11.15 11.14 7.60
N ASN A 333 -10.25 11.94 8.16
CA ASN A 333 -9.50 12.92 7.39
C ASN A 333 -8.42 12.29 6.50
N PHE A 334 -8.11 10.99 6.71
CA PHE A 334 -7.27 10.21 5.79
C PHE A 334 -7.99 9.75 4.52
N CYS A 335 -9.29 9.94 4.39
CA CYS A 335 -10.07 9.48 3.24
C CYS A 335 -11.16 10.44 2.80
N CYS A 336 -10.87 11.72 2.78
CA CYS A 336 -11.78 12.70 2.20
C CYS A 336 -11.99 12.43 0.71
N GLY A 337 -13.16 12.79 0.21
CA GLY A 337 -13.39 12.89 -1.23
C GLY A 337 -12.60 14.05 -1.85
N THR A 338 -12.45 14.04 -3.18
CA THR A 338 -11.99 15.20 -3.94
C THR A 338 -13.06 16.30 -3.95
N PRO A 339 -12.80 17.52 -4.49
CA PRO A 339 -13.82 18.57 -4.51
C PRO A 339 -15.16 18.06 -5.06
N PRO A 340 -16.30 18.43 -4.40
CA PRO A 340 -16.43 19.46 -3.38
C PRO A 340 -16.20 19.03 -1.92
N ASP A 341 -16.03 17.73 -1.61
CA ASP A 341 -16.01 17.20 -0.24
C ASP A 341 -14.87 17.80 0.60
N CYS A 342 -13.62 17.72 0.14
CA CYS A 342 -12.46 18.27 0.85
C CYS A 342 -12.55 19.77 1.06
N ARG A 343 -13.19 20.50 0.14
CA ARG A 343 -13.43 21.93 0.26
C ARG A 343 -14.41 22.25 1.39
N TRP A 344 -15.55 21.55 1.44
CA TRP A 344 -16.54 21.75 2.50
C TRP A 344 -15.98 21.45 3.88
N LYS A 345 -15.13 20.43 3.98
CA LYS A 345 -14.42 20.13 5.24
C LYS A 345 -13.46 21.24 5.64
N ALA A 346 -12.68 21.78 4.71
CA ALA A 346 -11.77 22.88 4.97
C ALA A 346 -12.54 24.15 5.38
N GLU A 347 -13.67 24.46 4.74
CA GLU A 347 -14.56 25.56 5.10
C GLU A 347 -15.17 25.38 6.51
N ALA A 348 -15.37 24.15 6.96
CA ALA A 348 -15.81 23.81 8.32
C ALA A 348 -14.66 23.81 9.37
N GLY A 349 -13.41 24.08 8.95
CA GLY A 349 -12.25 24.08 9.83
C GLY A 349 -11.63 22.69 10.09
N ASP A 350 -12.06 21.67 9.36
CA ASP A 350 -11.57 20.28 9.45
C ASP A 350 -10.82 19.89 8.18
N VAL A 351 -9.58 20.36 8.06
CA VAL A 351 -8.76 20.12 6.87
C VAL A 351 -8.41 18.63 6.73
N CYS A 352 -8.57 18.11 5.54
CA CYS A 352 -8.26 16.72 5.22
C CYS A 352 -6.76 16.42 5.32
N VAL A 353 -6.40 15.25 5.82
CA VAL A 353 -5.03 14.70 5.72
C VAL A 353 -4.76 14.24 4.29
N ALA A 354 -5.72 13.54 3.70
CA ALA A 354 -5.61 13.07 2.32
C ALA A 354 -6.96 13.07 1.60
N SER A 355 -6.89 13.22 0.26
CA SER A 355 -8.08 13.25 -0.60
C SER A 355 -7.91 12.32 -1.80
N PHE A 356 -8.94 11.50 -2.05
CA PHE A 356 -9.03 10.57 -3.18
C PHE A 356 -10.48 10.16 -3.43
N GLU A 357 -10.74 9.35 -4.45
CA GLU A 357 -12.06 8.84 -4.82
C GLU A 357 -12.12 7.32 -4.67
N TRP A 358 -13.10 6.81 -3.95
CA TRP A 358 -13.28 5.36 -3.75
C TRP A 358 -13.48 4.58 -5.05
N SER A 359 -14.18 5.18 -6.02
CA SER A 359 -14.48 4.57 -7.32
C SER A 359 -13.23 4.24 -8.14
N CYS A 360 -12.16 5.04 -7.98
CA CYS A 360 -10.89 4.87 -8.69
C CYS A 360 -9.77 4.30 -7.79
N SER A 361 -10.01 4.17 -6.49
CA SER A 361 -9.01 3.83 -5.47
C SER A 361 -7.84 4.82 -5.41
N GLY A 362 -8.06 6.06 -5.79
CA GLY A 362 -7.14 7.17 -5.94
C GLY A 362 -7.87 8.31 -6.61
N ILE A 363 -7.22 9.38 -7.01
CA ILE A 363 -7.83 10.45 -7.78
C ILE A 363 -8.09 9.95 -9.20
N CYS A 364 -9.35 9.93 -9.62
CA CYS A 364 -9.72 9.57 -11.00
C CYS A 364 -9.03 10.49 -12.00
N LYS A 365 -8.33 9.93 -12.98
CA LYS A 365 -7.47 10.67 -13.93
C LYS A 365 -6.49 11.59 -13.19
N SER A 366 -5.74 11.02 -12.24
CA SER A 366 -4.91 11.76 -11.29
C SER A 366 -3.93 12.72 -11.97
N VAL A 367 -3.32 12.33 -13.10
CA VAL A 367 -2.37 13.18 -13.84
C VAL A 367 -3.00 14.51 -14.26
N GLU A 368 -4.24 14.48 -14.73
CA GLU A 368 -4.96 15.66 -15.22
C GLU A 368 -5.61 16.46 -14.09
N ARG A 369 -5.98 15.80 -12.99
CA ARG A 369 -6.81 16.41 -11.94
C ARG A 369 -6.07 16.76 -10.66
N MET A 370 -4.88 16.22 -10.42
CA MET A 370 -4.12 16.46 -9.18
C MET A 370 -3.92 17.96 -8.90
N LYS A 371 -3.60 18.72 -9.93
CA LYS A 371 -3.41 20.17 -9.81
C LYS A 371 -4.68 20.88 -9.31
N MET A 372 -5.83 20.58 -9.91
CA MET A 372 -7.12 21.14 -9.49
C MET A 372 -7.49 20.74 -8.07
N VAL A 373 -7.26 19.45 -7.71
CA VAL A 373 -7.48 18.98 -6.34
C VAL A 373 -6.57 19.71 -5.36
N HIS A 374 -5.30 19.90 -5.71
CA HIS A 374 -4.37 20.64 -4.88
C HIS A 374 -4.77 22.11 -4.69
N GLU A 375 -5.17 22.80 -5.76
CA GLU A 375 -5.62 24.20 -5.69
C GLU A 375 -6.84 24.40 -4.76
N VAL A 376 -7.70 23.39 -4.65
CA VAL A 376 -8.95 23.48 -3.87
C VAL A 376 -8.83 22.88 -2.46
N CYS A 377 -8.03 21.83 -2.27
CA CYS A 377 -8.02 21.03 -1.04
C CYS A 377 -6.71 21.17 -0.25
N SER A 378 -5.74 21.96 -0.73
CA SER A 378 -4.47 22.12 -0.02
C SER A 378 -4.61 23.02 1.21
N GLU A 379 -3.77 22.74 2.19
CA GLU A 379 -3.62 23.52 3.43
C GLU A 379 -2.72 24.77 3.29
N GLY A 380 -2.16 24.97 2.09
CA GLY A 380 -1.17 26.01 1.81
C GLY A 380 0.28 25.55 2.01
N GLU A 381 1.22 26.18 1.28
CA GLU A 381 2.63 25.76 1.24
C GLU A 381 3.35 25.87 2.60
N GLU A 382 2.96 26.79 3.46
CA GLU A 382 3.61 27.05 4.75
C GLU A 382 3.12 26.13 5.88
N ALA A 383 2.04 25.38 5.69
CA ALA A 383 1.42 24.59 6.75
C ALA A 383 2.37 23.57 7.37
N VAL A 384 3.13 22.84 6.55
CA VAL A 384 4.11 21.86 7.04
C VAL A 384 5.26 22.49 7.82
N TRP A 385 5.65 23.73 7.47
CA TRP A 385 6.70 24.46 8.18
C TRP A 385 6.24 24.96 9.53
N ASN A 386 4.97 25.28 9.67
CA ASN A 386 4.33 25.75 10.91
C ASN A 386 3.84 24.61 11.80
N ALA A 387 3.84 23.35 11.31
CA ALA A 387 3.43 22.18 12.09
C ALA A 387 4.31 22.00 13.32
N LEU A 388 3.68 21.83 14.49
CA LEU A 388 4.36 21.52 15.76
C LEU A 388 4.57 19.99 15.82
N LEU A 389 5.83 19.56 15.78
CA LEU A 389 6.22 18.15 15.75
C LEU A 389 6.93 17.72 17.03
#